data_de7583f79ffb64f1667104cb68634f57
#
_entry.id   de7583f79ffb64f1667104cb68634f57
#
_cell.length_a   1.000
_cell.length_b   1.000
_cell.length_c   1.000
_cell.angle_alpha   90.00
_cell.angle_beta   90.00
_cell.angle_gamma   90.00
#
_symmetry.space_group_name_H-M   'P 1'
#
loop_
_entity.id
_entity.type
_entity.pdbx_description
1 polymer ?
#
loop_
_entity_poly.entity_id
_entity_poly.type
_entity_poly.pdbx_seq_one_letter_code
_entity_poly.pdbx_strand_id
1 'polypeptide(L)'
;LNKVYQRVGMSAMEMLYMPRLCREKLHIDEYVSIDHPEYLEAAYAEGKGIVGLTAHVGNWEWLGAGLALHGYDTSAIGKKQKDDALMRIINEYRAESGEHIYLTGTGGYEMIAAARSMKKNHILGFLSDKDGDRVGIPVRFMNRIFSFPQGPVVFAKKFKAPVLPIFVVRNEDCIGNTICVGKHFYYEETGDKKHDLLVNAQKMATIMEEFIKAHPADWMWFQHLFWTEPWSIEMYCRMTDEEKKEIIHGVPFAERAEGGST
;
A
#
# COMPACT_ATOMS: atom_id res chain seq x y z
N LEU A 1 -14.18 -13.86 11.42
CA LEU A 1 -14.23 -14.29 10.01
C LEU A 1 -15.48 -13.76 9.30
N ASN A 2 -16.70 -13.90 9.87
CA ASN A 2 -17.94 -13.41 9.25
C ASN A 2 -17.91 -11.91 8.93
N LYS A 3 -17.35 -11.10 9.84
CA LYS A 3 -17.22 -9.65 9.64
C LYS A 3 -16.29 -9.29 8.45
N VAL A 4 -15.27 -10.11 8.19
CA VAL A 4 -14.38 -9.94 7.02
C VAL A 4 -15.14 -10.17 5.72
N TYR A 5 -15.90 -11.27 5.61
CA TYR A 5 -16.70 -11.55 4.41
C TYR A 5 -17.78 -10.51 4.17
N GLN A 6 -18.43 -10.03 5.24
CA GLN A 6 -19.43 -8.95 5.15
C GLN A 6 -18.76 -7.68 4.56
N ARG A 7 -17.61 -7.26 5.10
CA ARG A 7 -16.91 -6.06 4.64
C ARG A 7 -16.43 -6.16 3.19
N VAL A 8 -15.93 -7.32 2.79
CA VAL A 8 -15.56 -7.57 1.39
C VAL A 8 -16.78 -7.53 0.46
N GLY A 9 -17.89 -8.12 0.87
CA GLY A 9 -19.15 -8.03 0.12
C GLY A 9 -19.64 -6.59 -0.04
N MET A 10 -19.56 -5.80 1.02
CA MET A 10 -19.90 -4.37 0.98
C MET A 10 -18.97 -3.60 0.04
N SER A 11 -17.66 -3.86 0.09
CA SER A 11 -16.68 -3.22 -0.82
C SER A 11 -16.98 -3.54 -2.29
N ALA A 12 -17.42 -4.77 -2.60
CA ALA A 12 -17.85 -5.13 -3.95
C ALA A 12 -19.11 -4.34 -4.39
N MET A 13 -20.06 -4.13 -3.50
CA MET A 13 -21.27 -3.33 -3.80
C MET A 13 -20.92 -1.84 -3.98
N GLU A 14 -20.04 -1.31 -3.15
CA GLU A 14 -19.55 0.08 -3.27
C GLU A 14 -18.81 0.30 -4.60
N MET A 15 -18.05 -0.70 -5.06
CA MET A 15 -17.41 -0.63 -6.35
C MET A 15 -18.42 -0.45 -7.50
N LEU A 16 -19.57 -1.14 -7.45
CA LEU A 16 -20.64 -0.95 -8.42
C LEU A 16 -21.29 0.45 -8.33
N TYR A 17 -21.18 1.11 -7.19
CA TYR A 17 -21.70 2.47 -6.98
C TYR A 17 -20.72 3.57 -7.44
N MET A 18 -19.43 3.25 -7.61
CA MET A 18 -18.38 4.22 -7.96
C MET A 18 -18.69 5.08 -9.20
N PRO A 19 -19.20 4.53 -10.33
CA PRO A 19 -19.52 5.34 -11.50
C PRO A 19 -20.61 6.40 -11.22
N ARG A 20 -21.54 6.10 -10.31
CA ARG A 20 -22.55 7.08 -9.90
C ARG A 20 -21.94 8.19 -9.06
N LEU A 21 -21.09 7.84 -8.10
CA LEU A 21 -20.36 8.79 -7.27
C LEU A 21 -19.55 9.78 -8.14
N CYS A 22 -18.83 9.27 -9.15
CA CYS A 22 -18.02 10.09 -10.05
C CYS A 22 -18.86 11.02 -10.92
N ARG A 23 -19.97 10.53 -11.49
CA ARG A 23 -20.82 11.30 -12.40
C ARG A 23 -21.65 12.37 -11.71
N GLU A 24 -22.23 12.06 -10.57
CA GLU A 24 -23.10 12.96 -9.83
C GLU A 24 -22.30 14.01 -9.04
N LYS A 25 -20.95 13.91 -9.01
CA LYS A 25 -20.06 14.77 -8.22
C LYS A 25 -20.59 14.96 -6.79
N LEU A 26 -21.07 13.86 -6.22
CA LEU A 26 -21.59 13.84 -4.86
C LEU A 26 -20.54 14.37 -3.89
N HIS A 27 -20.99 14.80 -2.72
CA HIS A 27 -20.08 15.20 -1.64
C HIS A 27 -19.22 14.00 -1.22
N ILE A 28 -18.02 13.93 -1.79
CA ILE A 28 -17.12 12.76 -1.62
C ILE A 28 -16.85 12.48 -0.14
N ASP A 29 -16.75 13.50 0.70
CA ASP A 29 -16.49 13.37 2.14
C ASP A 29 -17.56 12.56 2.89
N GLU A 30 -18.81 12.49 2.37
CA GLU A 30 -19.86 11.66 2.95
C GLU A 30 -19.61 10.16 2.71
N TYR A 31 -18.86 9.81 1.69
CA TYR A 31 -18.57 8.44 1.29
C TYR A 31 -17.14 8.03 1.58
N VAL A 32 -16.19 8.94 1.36
CA VAL A 32 -14.76 8.70 1.59
C VAL A 32 -14.15 9.96 2.18
N SER A 33 -13.99 9.98 3.49
CA SER A 33 -13.30 11.05 4.22
C SER A 33 -11.80 10.78 4.31
N ILE A 34 -11.01 11.81 4.59
CA ILE A 34 -9.56 11.69 4.83
C ILE A 34 -9.30 12.08 6.29
N ASP A 35 -8.71 11.14 7.04
CA ASP A 35 -8.17 11.37 8.37
C ASP A 35 -6.72 11.86 8.26
N HIS A 36 -6.36 12.88 9.01
CA HIS A 36 -5.06 13.54 8.94
C HIS A 36 -4.67 14.06 7.54
N PRO A 37 -5.53 14.87 6.88
CA PRO A 37 -5.23 15.43 5.56
C PRO A 37 -3.93 16.25 5.53
N GLU A 38 -3.52 16.84 6.66
CA GLU A 38 -2.30 17.62 6.81
C GLU A 38 -1.02 16.79 6.51
N TYR A 39 -1.02 15.48 6.77
CA TYR A 39 0.12 14.61 6.43
C TYR A 39 0.22 14.34 4.93
N LEU A 40 -0.93 14.20 4.29
CA LEU A 40 -1.01 14.04 2.84
C LEU A 40 -0.60 15.34 2.13
N GLU A 41 -1.14 16.47 2.57
CA GLU A 41 -0.82 17.79 2.02
C GLU A 41 0.67 18.11 2.15
N ALA A 42 1.26 17.84 3.33
CA ALA A 42 2.68 18.05 3.56
C ALA A 42 3.56 17.23 2.61
N ALA A 43 3.25 15.94 2.41
CA ALA A 43 3.98 15.08 1.49
C ALA A 43 3.76 15.51 0.02
N TYR A 44 2.54 15.89 -0.35
CA TYR A 44 2.19 16.30 -1.72
C TYR A 44 2.83 17.64 -2.12
N ALA A 45 2.96 18.56 -1.17
CA ALA A 45 3.57 19.88 -1.38
C ALA A 45 5.07 19.81 -1.73
N GLU A 46 5.76 18.67 -1.45
CA GLU A 46 7.17 18.51 -1.83
C GLU A 46 7.40 18.39 -3.34
N GLY A 47 6.38 18.06 -4.13
CA GLY A 47 6.47 17.97 -5.58
C GLY A 47 7.37 16.85 -6.13
N LYS A 48 7.69 15.85 -5.32
CA LYS A 48 8.60 14.74 -5.67
C LYS A 48 7.88 13.47 -6.13
N GLY A 49 6.53 13.48 -6.09
CA GLY A 49 5.70 12.29 -6.10
C GLY A 49 5.72 11.59 -4.73
N ILE A 50 4.76 10.73 -4.49
CA ILE A 50 4.58 10.03 -3.23
C ILE A 50 4.55 8.52 -3.49
N VAL A 51 5.30 7.76 -2.71
CA VAL A 51 5.15 6.31 -2.61
C VAL A 51 4.06 6.03 -1.59
N GLY A 52 2.84 5.73 -2.06
CA GLY A 52 1.72 5.35 -1.21
C GLY A 52 1.86 3.90 -0.75
N LEU A 53 2.21 3.69 0.52
CA LEU A 53 2.29 2.38 1.13
C LEU A 53 0.91 1.96 1.62
N THR A 54 0.35 0.92 1.02
CA THR A 54 -0.97 0.41 1.36
C THR A 54 -1.05 -1.13 1.32
N ALA A 55 -2.22 -1.67 1.64
CA ALA A 55 -2.52 -3.10 1.66
C ALA A 55 -3.96 -3.35 1.16
N HIS A 56 -4.33 -4.63 0.95
CA HIS A 56 -5.71 -5.01 0.65
C HIS A 56 -6.59 -4.94 1.92
N VAL A 57 -6.68 -3.75 2.50
CA VAL A 57 -7.46 -3.42 3.70
C VAL A 57 -8.63 -2.53 3.29
N GLY A 58 -9.80 -2.78 3.84
CA GLY A 58 -11.02 -2.02 3.55
C GLY A 58 -11.41 -2.07 2.07
N ASN A 59 -11.84 -0.95 1.54
CA ASN A 59 -12.13 -0.79 0.12
C ASN A 59 -10.99 -0.04 -0.58
N TRP A 60 -9.91 -0.75 -0.93
CA TRP A 60 -8.75 -0.16 -1.61
C TRP A 60 -9.07 0.44 -2.99
N GLU A 61 -10.16 0.03 -3.64
CA GLU A 61 -10.63 0.66 -4.87
C GLU A 61 -11.14 2.08 -4.59
N TRP A 62 -11.81 2.25 -3.46
CA TRP A 62 -12.26 3.57 -3.01
C TRP A 62 -11.12 4.41 -2.41
N LEU A 63 -10.02 3.80 -2.00
CA LEU A 63 -8.82 4.55 -1.63
C LEU A 63 -8.27 5.34 -2.83
N GLY A 64 -8.02 4.67 -3.96
CA GLY A 64 -7.52 5.32 -5.16
C GLY A 64 -8.49 6.33 -5.74
N ALA A 65 -9.76 5.92 -5.90
CA ALA A 65 -10.82 6.78 -6.40
C ALA A 65 -11.10 7.97 -5.46
N GLY A 66 -11.12 7.74 -4.15
CA GLY A 66 -11.35 8.79 -3.15
C GLY A 66 -10.27 9.87 -3.21
N LEU A 67 -9.00 9.49 -3.25
CA LEU A 67 -7.90 10.44 -3.40
C LEU A 67 -8.02 11.24 -4.71
N ALA A 68 -8.36 10.58 -5.82
CA ALA A 68 -8.54 11.27 -7.11
C ALA A 68 -9.72 12.26 -7.07
N LEU A 69 -10.84 11.89 -6.45
CA LEU A 69 -12.01 12.76 -6.30
C LEU A 69 -11.79 13.92 -5.33
N HIS A 70 -10.85 13.76 -4.37
CA HIS A 70 -10.35 14.85 -3.53
C HIS A 70 -9.34 15.76 -4.25
N GLY A 71 -9.02 15.48 -5.52
CA GLY A 71 -8.18 16.34 -6.35
C GLY A 71 -6.69 15.98 -6.36
N TYR A 72 -6.29 14.82 -5.85
CA TYR A 72 -4.91 14.35 -5.92
C TYR A 72 -4.69 13.50 -7.16
N ASP A 73 -3.59 13.73 -7.88
CA ASP A 73 -3.17 12.85 -8.97
C ASP A 73 -2.74 11.49 -8.44
N THR A 74 -3.54 10.45 -8.70
CA THR A 74 -3.32 9.10 -8.18
C THR A 74 -3.01 8.11 -9.28
N SER A 75 -2.18 7.15 -8.96
CA SER A 75 -1.88 6.00 -9.82
C SER A 75 -1.55 4.78 -8.96
N ALA A 76 -1.75 3.58 -9.51
CA ALA A 76 -1.36 2.36 -8.85
C ALA A 76 -0.76 1.36 -9.83
N ILE A 77 0.02 0.40 -9.29
CA ILE A 77 0.55 -0.72 -10.06
C ILE A 77 -0.34 -1.93 -9.81
N GLY A 78 -0.95 -2.44 -10.88
CA GLY A 78 -1.81 -3.63 -10.84
C GLY A 78 -1.22 -4.80 -11.62
N LYS A 79 -1.56 -6.03 -11.23
CA LYS A 79 -1.22 -7.22 -12.00
C LYS A 79 -2.37 -7.55 -12.96
N LYS A 80 -2.05 -7.81 -14.23
CA LYS A 80 -3.04 -8.27 -15.20
C LYS A 80 -3.69 -9.56 -14.69
N GLN A 81 -5.01 -9.57 -14.60
CA GLN A 81 -5.79 -10.72 -14.17
C GLN A 81 -6.20 -11.57 -15.38
N LYS A 82 -6.64 -12.82 -15.11
CA LYS A 82 -7.05 -13.75 -16.16
C LYS A 82 -8.43 -13.44 -16.74
N ASP A 83 -9.33 -12.86 -15.95
CA ASP A 83 -10.67 -12.46 -16.40
C ASP A 83 -10.63 -11.05 -17.00
N ASP A 84 -10.51 -10.98 -18.32
CA ASP A 84 -10.41 -9.72 -19.06
C ASP A 84 -11.71 -8.90 -19.03
N ALA A 85 -12.89 -9.53 -18.87
CA ALA A 85 -14.17 -8.83 -18.87
C ALA A 85 -14.39 -8.06 -17.56
N LEU A 86 -14.23 -8.72 -16.42
CA LEU A 86 -14.34 -8.07 -15.10
C LEU A 86 -13.28 -6.99 -14.93
N MET A 87 -12.04 -7.28 -15.33
CA MET A 87 -10.95 -6.31 -15.22
C MET A 87 -11.14 -5.08 -16.09
N ARG A 88 -11.79 -5.23 -17.24
CA ARG A 88 -12.14 -4.08 -18.08
C ARG A 88 -13.11 -3.16 -17.38
N ILE A 89 -14.18 -3.70 -16.78
CA ILE A 89 -15.16 -2.92 -16.02
C ILE A 89 -14.49 -2.22 -14.83
N ILE A 90 -13.67 -2.92 -14.07
CA ILE A 90 -12.94 -2.35 -12.94
C ILE A 90 -12.04 -1.19 -13.39
N ASN A 91 -11.31 -1.37 -14.47
CA ASN A 91 -10.40 -0.34 -15.00
C ASN A 91 -11.16 0.87 -15.59
N GLU A 92 -12.35 0.65 -16.16
CA GLU A 92 -13.24 1.73 -16.58
C GLU A 92 -13.68 2.58 -15.38
N TYR A 93 -14.06 1.94 -14.27
CA TYR A 93 -14.47 2.64 -13.05
C TYR A 93 -13.32 3.44 -12.40
N ARG A 94 -12.12 2.86 -12.38
CA ARG A 94 -10.91 3.57 -11.92
C ARG A 94 -10.61 4.78 -12.79
N ALA A 95 -10.70 4.62 -14.12
CA ALA A 95 -10.48 5.73 -15.05
C ALA A 95 -11.55 6.83 -14.91
N GLU A 96 -12.82 6.49 -14.64
CA GLU A 96 -13.89 7.46 -14.37
C GLU A 96 -13.59 8.30 -13.12
N SER A 97 -12.97 7.73 -12.10
CA SER A 97 -12.56 8.46 -10.89
C SER A 97 -11.33 9.36 -11.08
N GLY A 98 -10.58 9.15 -12.15
CA GLY A 98 -9.31 9.84 -12.41
C GLY A 98 -8.07 9.07 -11.97
N GLU A 99 -8.22 7.85 -11.43
CA GLU A 99 -7.10 7.01 -11.05
C GLU A 99 -6.45 6.33 -12.28
N HIS A 100 -5.12 6.32 -12.33
CA HIS A 100 -4.36 5.68 -13.40
C HIS A 100 -3.76 4.34 -12.96
N ILE A 101 -4.05 3.24 -13.66
CA ILE A 101 -3.49 1.92 -13.35
C ILE A 101 -2.45 1.50 -14.37
N TYR A 102 -1.26 1.14 -13.88
CA TYR A 102 -0.17 0.56 -14.67
C TYR A 102 -0.17 -0.96 -14.50
N LEU A 103 -0.63 -1.69 -15.52
CA LEU A 103 -0.75 -3.15 -15.47
C LEU A 103 0.59 -3.82 -15.77
N THR A 104 1.15 -4.55 -14.80
CA THR A 104 2.40 -5.31 -14.99
C THR A 104 2.23 -6.47 -15.97
N GLY A 105 3.33 -6.83 -16.66
CA GLY A 105 3.33 -7.94 -17.63
C GLY A 105 3.16 -7.49 -19.08
N THR A 106 3.27 -6.20 -19.38
CA THR A 106 3.17 -5.63 -20.72
C THR A 106 4.51 -5.23 -21.34
N GLY A 107 5.62 -5.85 -20.87
CA GLY A 107 6.95 -5.64 -21.43
C GLY A 107 7.77 -4.53 -20.77
N GLY A 108 7.40 -4.07 -19.56
CA GLY A 108 8.15 -3.09 -18.76
C GLY A 108 7.79 -1.62 -19.05
N TYR A 109 6.93 -1.35 -20.01
CA TYR A 109 6.47 0.02 -20.32
C TYR A 109 5.69 0.64 -19.15
N GLU A 110 4.97 -0.19 -18.40
CA GLU A 110 4.22 0.19 -17.20
C GLU A 110 5.10 0.79 -16.11
N MET A 111 6.30 0.23 -15.93
CA MET A 111 7.27 0.76 -14.94
C MET A 111 7.84 2.11 -15.36
N ILE A 112 8.00 2.33 -16.67
CA ILE A 112 8.41 3.62 -17.22
C ILE A 112 7.28 4.66 -17.04
N ALA A 113 6.03 4.25 -17.27
CA ALA A 113 4.87 5.12 -17.08
C ALA A 113 4.69 5.48 -15.59
N ALA A 114 4.79 4.52 -14.68
CA ALA A 114 4.80 4.76 -13.23
C ALA A 114 5.94 5.69 -12.79
N ALA A 115 7.13 5.53 -13.36
CA ALA A 115 8.25 6.44 -13.09
C ALA A 115 8.00 7.87 -13.62
N ARG A 116 7.25 8.01 -14.71
CA ARG A 116 6.85 9.32 -15.24
C ARG A 116 5.77 9.97 -14.37
N SER A 117 4.82 9.19 -13.82
CA SER A 117 3.80 9.72 -12.92
C SER A 117 4.44 10.27 -11.63
N MET A 118 5.42 9.58 -11.06
CA MET A 118 6.18 10.12 -9.92
C MET A 118 6.80 11.48 -10.20
N LYS A 119 7.39 11.67 -11.40
CA LYS A 119 7.93 12.97 -11.81
C LYS A 119 6.88 14.07 -12.00
N LYS A 120 5.62 13.70 -12.15
CA LYS A 120 4.45 14.60 -12.24
C LYS A 120 3.74 14.77 -10.90
N ASN A 121 4.37 14.39 -9.82
CA ASN A 121 3.85 14.49 -8.45
C ASN A 121 2.64 13.59 -8.14
N HIS A 122 2.47 12.46 -8.84
CA HIS A 122 1.39 11.52 -8.50
C HIS A 122 1.66 10.81 -7.17
N ILE A 123 0.58 10.43 -6.50
CA ILE A 123 0.59 9.41 -5.45
C ILE A 123 0.57 8.04 -6.13
N LEU A 124 1.70 7.33 -6.09
CA LEU A 124 1.80 5.99 -6.65
C LEU A 124 1.55 4.95 -5.57
N GLY A 125 0.38 4.34 -5.57
CA GLY A 125 -0.06 3.33 -4.60
C GLY A 125 0.59 1.97 -4.85
N PHE A 126 1.07 1.36 -3.77
CA PHE A 126 1.62 0.01 -3.73
C PHE A 126 0.89 -0.83 -2.68
N LEU A 127 0.05 -1.77 -3.13
CA LEU A 127 -0.57 -2.79 -2.28
C LEU A 127 0.48 -3.85 -1.97
N SER A 128 1.17 -3.70 -0.84
CA SER A 128 2.42 -4.41 -0.54
C SER A 128 2.25 -5.64 0.36
N ASP A 129 1.02 -6.04 0.66
CA ASP A 129 0.66 -7.19 1.48
C ASP A 129 0.54 -8.50 0.69
N LYS A 130 0.84 -8.49 -0.61
CA LYS A 130 0.97 -9.71 -1.43
C LYS A 130 2.42 -10.12 -1.55
N ASP A 131 2.63 -11.45 -1.55
CA ASP A 131 3.94 -12.06 -1.76
C ASP A 131 4.64 -11.51 -3.01
N GLY A 132 5.85 -10.99 -2.82
CA GLY A 132 6.68 -10.38 -3.86
C GLY A 132 7.38 -11.39 -4.78
N ASP A 133 6.98 -12.67 -4.71
CA ASP A 133 7.59 -13.76 -5.45
C ASP A 133 9.08 -13.96 -5.06
N ARG A 134 9.83 -14.72 -5.83
CA ARG A 134 11.26 -15.01 -5.60
C ARG A 134 12.19 -13.81 -5.82
N VAL A 135 11.62 -12.67 -6.20
CA VAL A 135 12.36 -11.40 -6.39
C VAL A 135 12.10 -10.41 -5.26
N GLY A 136 11.25 -10.75 -4.29
CA GLY A 136 10.96 -9.88 -3.15
C GLY A 136 12.12 -9.78 -2.16
N ILE A 137 11.92 -9.00 -1.12
CA ILE A 137 12.88 -8.82 -0.03
C ILE A 137 12.36 -9.61 1.17
N PRO A 138 13.13 -10.56 1.74
CA PRO A 138 12.68 -11.33 2.88
C PRO A 138 12.62 -10.42 4.12
N VAL A 139 11.42 -10.32 4.70
CA VAL A 139 11.13 -9.55 5.91
C VAL A 139 10.30 -10.39 6.88
N ARG A 140 10.25 -9.97 8.13
CA ARG A 140 9.28 -10.49 9.08
C ARG A 140 7.94 -9.77 8.92
N PHE A 141 6.87 -10.52 8.71
CA PHE A 141 5.49 -10.01 8.61
C PHE A 141 4.53 -11.04 9.17
N MET A 142 3.63 -10.66 10.08
CA MET A 142 2.69 -11.56 10.77
C MET A 142 3.36 -12.78 11.41
N ASN A 143 4.48 -12.59 12.08
CA ASN A 143 5.32 -13.62 12.71
C ASN A 143 5.85 -14.71 11.75
N ARG A 144 5.92 -14.44 10.45
CA ARG A 144 6.46 -15.32 9.41
C ARG A 144 7.48 -14.57 8.56
N ILE A 145 8.32 -15.30 7.85
CA ILE A 145 9.20 -14.71 6.83
C ILE A 145 8.38 -14.54 5.55
N PHE A 146 8.32 -13.31 5.10
CA PHE A 146 7.50 -12.87 3.98
C PHE A 146 8.37 -12.26 2.88
N SER A 147 8.04 -12.55 1.63
CA SER A 147 8.67 -11.92 0.48
C SER A 147 8.01 -10.56 0.21
N PHE A 148 8.60 -9.49 0.72
CA PHE A 148 8.07 -8.14 0.54
C PHE A 148 8.32 -7.64 -0.88
N PRO A 149 7.32 -7.05 -1.58
CA PRO A 149 7.49 -6.52 -2.93
C PRO A 149 8.57 -5.42 -2.98
N GLN A 150 9.49 -5.49 -3.94
CA GLN A 150 10.56 -4.50 -4.07
C GLN A 150 10.07 -3.12 -4.51
N GLY A 151 8.91 -3.05 -5.20
CA GLY A 151 8.40 -1.83 -5.84
C GLY A 151 8.49 -0.58 -4.97
N PRO A 152 7.82 -0.51 -3.80
CA PRO A 152 7.80 0.69 -2.97
C PRO A 152 9.20 1.10 -2.50
N VAL A 153 10.06 0.13 -2.14
CA VAL A 153 11.43 0.39 -1.67
C VAL A 153 12.29 1.00 -2.78
N VAL A 154 12.22 0.42 -3.99
CA VAL A 154 12.98 0.88 -5.16
C VAL A 154 12.52 2.27 -5.60
N PHE A 155 11.21 2.53 -5.60
CA PHE A 155 10.69 3.85 -5.99
C PHE A 155 11.03 4.91 -4.95
N ALA A 156 10.91 4.63 -3.67
CA ALA A 156 11.31 5.55 -2.60
C ALA A 156 12.78 5.95 -2.73
N LYS A 157 13.67 4.97 -2.91
CA LYS A 157 15.11 5.23 -3.13
C LYS A 157 15.36 6.05 -4.39
N LYS A 158 14.82 5.60 -5.53
CA LYS A 158 15.11 6.18 -6.85
C LYS A 158 14.66 7.61 -6.99
N PHE A 159 13.50 7.95 -6.44
CA PHE A 159 12.90 9.28 -6.56
C PHE A 159 13.19 10.18 -5.36
N LYS A 160 13.81 9.64 -4.30
CA LYS A 160 13.97 10.32 -3.00
C LYS A 160 12.62 10.87 -2.52
N ALA A 161 11.57 10.12 -2.81
CA ALA A 161 10.19 10.49 -2.56
C ALA A 161 9.78 10.10 -1.14
N PRO A 162 8.88 10.86 -0.49
CA PRO A 162 8.28 10.45 0.75
C PRO A 162 7.50 9.14 0.56
N VAL A 163 7.63 8.24 1.53
CA VAL A 163 6.79 7.06 1.68
C VAL A 163 5.67 7.43 2.63
N LEU A 164 4.45 7.43 2.15
CA LEU A 164 3.26 7.79 2.90
C LEU A 164 2.45 6.53 3.21
N PRO A 165 2.36 6.11 4.48
CA PRO A 165 1.39 5.11 4.89
C PRO A 165 -0.02 5.65 4.64
N ILE A 166 -0.79 4.96 3.80
CA ILE A 166 -2.12 5.39 3.44
C ILE A 166 -3.02 4.17 3.24
N PHE A 167 -4.03 4.04 4.09
CA PHE A 167 -4.92 2.90 4.11
C PHE A 167 -6.37 3.39 4.12
N VAL A 168 -7.30 2.49 3.95
CA VAL A 168 -8.72 2.81 4.03
C VAL A 168 -9.43 1.81 4.93
N VAL A 169 -10.28 2.29 5.81
CA VAL A 169 -11.11 1.46 6.68
C VAL A 169 -12.57 1.83 6.51
N ARG A 170 -13.44 0.87 6.71
CA ARG A 170 -14.87 1.10 6.75
C ARG A 170 -15.28 1.75 8.07
N ASN A 171 -16.13 2.77 8.01
CA ASN A 171 -16.68 3.41 9.18
C ASN A 171 -17.48 2.42 10.04
N GLU A 172 -17.57 2.67 11.34
CA GLU A 172 -18.25 1.76 12.29
C GLU A 172 -19.73 1.59 12.00
N ASP A 173 -20.38 2.65 11.55
CA ASP A 173 -21.79 2.67 11.12
C ASP A 173 -22.03 1.95 9.79
N CYS A 174 -20.96 1.46 9.17
CA CYS A 174 -20.94 0.85 7.85
C CYS A 174 -21.37 1.79 6.70
N ILE A 175 -21.43 3.09 6.94
CA ILE A 175 -21.71 4.11 5.93
C ILE A 175 -20.39 4.80 5.58
N GLY A 176 -19.93 4.60 4.34
CA GLY A 176 -18.69 5.20 3.87
C GLY A 176 -17.42 4.55 4.42
N ASN A 177 -16.32 5.18 4.09
CA ASN A 177 -14.97 4.74 4.40
C ASN A 177 -14.11 5.95 4.80
N THR A 178 -13.08 5.72 5.61
CA THR A 178 -12.11 6.73 5.99
C THR A 178 -10.74 6.35 5.49
N ILE A 179 -10.10 7.23 4.75
CA ILE A 179 -8.69 7.13 4.34
C ILE A 179 -7.84 7.56 5.52
N CYS A 180 -7.11 6.62 6.10
CA CYS A 180 -6.21 6.84 7.23
C CYS A 180 -4.82 7.15 6.71
N VAL A 181 -4.33 8.37 6.98
CA VAL A 181 -3.02 8.84 6.52
C VAL A 181 -2.04 8.88 7.67
N GLY A 182 -0.93 8.16 7.55
CA GLY A 182 0.18 8.20 8.51
C GLY A 182 1.21 9.27 8.15
N LYS A 183 2.10 9.58 9.12
CA LYS A 183 3.24 10.46 8.84
C LYS A 183 4.15 9.83 7.79
N HIS A 184 4.54 10.60 6.79
CA HIS A 184 5.48 10.15 5.79
C HIS A 184 6.90 10.00 6.37
N PHE A 185 7.70 9.14 5.74
CA PHE A 185 9.12 8.95 6.03
C PHE A 185 9.90 8.78 4.74
N TYR A 186 11.23 8.78 4.83
CA TYR A 186 12.10 8.61 3.67
C TYR A 186 12.88 7.32 3.74
N TYR A 187 13.35 6.89 2.58
CA TYR A 187 14.31 5.81 2.46
C TYR A 187 15.60 6.18 3.20
N GLU A 188 16.01 5.32 4.12
CA GLU A 188 17.24 5.45 4.88
C GLU A 188 18.40 4.84 4.08
N GLU A 189 19.49 5.60 3.89
CA GLU A 189 20.64 5.19 3.11
C GLU A 189 21.92 5.29 3.96
N THR A 190 22.52 4.11 4.26
CA THR A 190 23.75 3.99 5.06
C THR A 190 24.99 3.82 4.20
N GLY A 191 24.81 3.48 2.91
CA GLY A 191 25.86 3.14 1.96
C GLY A 191 26.02 1.64 1.70
N ASP A 192 25.51 0.79 2.59
CA ASP A 192 25.37 -0.65 2.32
C ASP A 192 24.02 -0.93 1.65
N LYS A 193 24.06 -1.13 0.34
CA LYS A 193 22.87 -1.31 -0.48
C LYS A 193 21.96 -2.48 -0.04
N LYS A 194 22.58 -3.56 0.45
CA LYS A 194 21.82 -4.75 0.87
C LYS A 194 21.12 -4.52 2.21
N HIS A 195 21.86 -3.97 3.15
CA HIS A 195 21.34 -3.55 4.44
C HIS A 195 20.22 -2.52 4.29
N ASP A 196 20.45 -1.48 3.50
CA ASP A 196 19.47 -0.41 3.24
C ASP A 196 18.15 -0.97 2.69
N LEU A 197 18.22 -1.89 1.71
CA LEU A 197 17.02 -2.51 1.16
C LEU A 197 16.23 -3.27 2.23
N LEU A 198 16.94 -4.00 3.08
CA LEU A 198 16.34 -4.83 4.13
C LEU A 198 15.65 -3.99 5.20
N VAL A 199 16.35 -2.99 5.72
CA VAL A 199 15.83 -2.11 6.78
C VAL A 199 14.62 -1.33 6.31
N ASN A 200 14.67 -0.76 5.12
CA ASN A 200 13.53 -0.01 4.56
C ASN A 200 12.32 -0.92 4.25
N ALA A 201 12.56 -2.11 3.71
CA ALA A 201 11.49 -3.08 3.47
C ALA A 201 10.86 -3.54 4.80
N GLN A 202 11.67 -3.83 5.82
CA GLN A 202 11.16 -4.22 7.13
C GLN A 202 10.37 -3.11 7.80
N LYS A 203 10.82 -1.86 7.72
CA LYS A 203 10.09 -0.69 8.22
C LYS A 203 8.70 -0.58 7.57
N MET A 204 8.63 -0.71 6.24
CA MET A 204 7.35 -0.68 5.50
C MET A 204 6.43 -1.84 5.90
N ALA A 205 6.98 -3.05 6.01
CA ALA A 205 6.23 -4.24 6.44
C ALA A 205 5.70 -4.11 7.87
N THR A 206 6.50 -3.56 8.78
CA THR A 206 6.10 -3.33 10.18
C THR A 206 4.93 -2.34 10.26
N ILE A 207 5.01 -1.20 9.57
CA ILE A 207 3.92 -0.20 9.54
C ILE A 207 2.63 -0.82 9.01
N MET A 208 2.72 -1.60 7.94
CA MET A 208 1.58 -2.30 7.37
C MET A 208 1.00 -3.34 8.33
N GLU A 209 1.86 -4.13 9.00
CA GLU A 209 1.44 -5.12 9.99
C GLU A 209 0.70 -4.48 11.17
N GLU A 210 1.20 -3.37 11.70
CA GLU A 210 0.58 -2.62 12.80
C GLU A 210 -0.81 -2.13 12.41
N PHE A 211 -0.93 -1.55 11.22
CA PHE A 211 -2.23 -1.09 10.71
C PHE A 211 -3.24 -2.24 10.56
N ILE A 212 -2.81 -3.36 9.97
CA ILE A 212 -3.67 -4.56 9.80
C ILE A 212 -4.09 -5.14 11.15
N LYS A 213 -3.19 -5.19 12.13
CA LYS A 213 -3.51 -5.66 13.49
C LYS A 213 -4.52 -4.76 14.21
N ALA A 214 -4.48 -3.45 13.96
CA ALA A 214 -5.47 -2.51 14.49
C ALA A 214 -6.83 -2.66 13.79
N HIS A 215 -6.86 -3.07 12.52
CA HIS A 215 -8.07 -3.19 11.70
C HIS A 215 -8.27 -4.60 11.11
N PRO A 216 -8.28 -5.67 11.93
CA PRO A 216 -8.23 -7.05 11.43
C PRO A 216 -9.48 -7.48 10.67
N ALA A 217 -10.61 -6.80 10.85
CA ALA A 217 -11.84 -7.09 10.13
C ALA A 217 -11.86 -6.55 8.70
N ASP A 218 -10.99 -5.60 8.39
CA ASP A 218 -10.91 -4.96 7.08
C ASP A 218 -9.91 -5.63 6.15
N TRP A 219 -8.97 -6.45 6.67
CA TRP A 219 -7.97 -7.10 5.86
C TRP A 219 -8.49 -8.35 5.14
N MET A 220 -8.05 -8.55 3.91
CA MET A 220 -8.46 -9.68 3.06
C MET A 220 -7.68 -10.96 3.42
N TRP A 221 -8.02 -11.59 4.56
CA TRP A 221 -7.35 -12.76 5.14
C TRP A 221 -7.29 -14.01 4.25
N PHE A 222 -8.17 -14.15 3.28
CA PHE A 222 -8.29 -15.33 2.43
C PHE A 222 -7.42 -15.27 1.16
N GLN A 223 -6.48 -14.32 1.07
CA GLN A 223 -5.47 -14.30 0.02
C GLN A 223 -4.33 -15.28 0.31
N HIS A 224 -3.71 -15.81 -0.72
CA HIS A 224 -2.52 -16.65 -0.61
C HIS A 224 -1.29 -15.75 -0.38
N LEU A 225 -1.02 -15.43 0.88
CA LEU A 225 -0.05 -14.39 1.27
C LEU A 225 1.41 -14.89 1.32
N PHE A 226 1.63 -16.18 1.60
CA PHE A 226 2.96 -16.75 1.90
C PHE A 226 3.31 -17.91 0.97
N TRP A 227 3.00 -17.81 -0.30
CA TRP A 227 3.18 -18.94 -1.21
C TRP A 227 4.65 -19.19 -1.60
N THR A 228 5.55 -18.18 -1.47
CA THR A 228 7.00 -18.34 -1.61
C THR A 228 7.74 -18.43 -0.28
N GLU A 229 7.05 -18.68 0.83
CA GLU A 229 7.67 -18.74 2.16
C GLU A 229 8.86 -19.71 2.25
N PRO A 230 8.86 -20.92 1.65
CA PRO A 230 10.04 -21.80 1.67
C PRO A 230 11.29 -21.14 1.09
N TRP A 231 11.15 -20.37 0.00
CA TRP A 231 12.23 -19.59 -0.58
C TRP A 231 12.63 -18.42 0.33
N SER A 232 11.66 -17.72 0.91
CA SER A 232 11.93 -16.60 1.83
C SER A 232 12.68 -17.07 3.07
N ILE A 233 12.33 -18.23 3.62
CA ILE A 233 13.05 -18.87 4.73
C ILE A 233 14.47 -19.23 4.31
N GLU A 234 14.68 -19.82 3.13
CA GLU A 234 16.01 -20.14 2.63
C GLU A 234 16.89 -18.89 2.51
N MET A 235 16.34 -17.79 1.96
CA MET A 235 17.02 -16.50 1.87
C MET A 235 17.34 -15.95 3.27
N TYR A 236 16.41 -16.01 4.22
CA TYR A 236 16.62 -15.62 5.60
C TYR A 236 17.75 -16.42 6.26
N CYS A 237 17.80 -17.75 6.05
CA CYS A 237 18.87 -18.60 6.62
C CYS A 237 20.26 -18.21 6.11
N ARG A 238 20.37 -17.68 4.90
CA ARG A 238 21.63 -17.23 4.28
C ARG A 238 22.10 -15.85 4.75
N MET A 239 21.30 -15.13 5.53
CA MET A 239 21.63 -13.80 6.05
C MET A 239 22.66 -13.89 7.19
N THR A 240 23.41 -12.81 7.37
CA THR A 240 24.27 -12.63 8.54
C THR A 240 23.44 -12.44 9.81
N ASP A 241 24.06 -12.58 10.98
CA ASP A 241 23.36 -12.39 12.25
C ASP A 241 22.93 -10.93 12.44
N GLU A 242 23.69 -9.97 11.91
CA GLU A 242 23.32 -8.55 11.89
C GLU A 242 22.06 -8.32 11.04
N GLU A 243 22.02 -8.85 9.83
CA GLU A 243 20.85 -8.76 8.93
C GLU A 243 19.60 -9.41 9.55
N LYS A 244 19.77 -10.56 10.25
CA LYS A 244 18.66 -11.23 10.95
C LYS A 244 18.14 -10.40 12.11
N LYS A 245 19.02 -9.72 12.87
CA LYS A 245 18.60 -8.82 13.94
C LYS A 245 17.72 -7.69 13.44
N GLU A 246 18.03 -7.09 12.29
CA GLU A 246 17.20 -6.03 11.70
C GLU A 246 15.78 -6.50 11.36
N ILE A 247 15.63 -7.77 10.93
CA ILE A 247 14.32 -8.37 10.62
C ILE A 247 13.56 -8.74 11.91
N ILE A 248 14.25 -9.25 12.94
CA ILE A 248 13.63 -9.73 14.17
C ILE A 248 13.31 -8.57 15.12
N HIS A 249 14.20 -7.58 15.21
CA HIS A 249 14.12 -6.44 16.12
C HIS A 249 13.50 -5.18 15.52
N GLY A 250 12.78 -5.31 14.41
CA GLY A 250 11.82 -4.29 14.00
C GLY A 250 10.81 -4.10 15.14
N VAL A 251 11.23 -3.38 16.20
CA VAL A 251 10.40 -3.06 17.37
C VAL A 251 9.17 -2.31 16.86
N PRO A 252 7.95 -2.70 17.26
CA PRO A 252 6.74 -1.97 16.94
C PRO A 252 6.92 -0.48 17.20
N PHE A 253 6.44 0.36 16.30
CA PHE A 253 6.60 1.82 16.40
C PHE A 253 6.08 2.40 17.74
N ALA A 254 5.07 1.75 18.33
CA ALA A 254 4.52 2.10 19.65
C ALA A 254 5.51 1.89 20.81
N GLU A 255 6.33 0.83 20.78
CA GLU A 255 7.30 0.56 21.86
C GLU A 255 8.52 1.48 21.81
N ARG A 256 8.85 2.07 20.65
CA ARG A 256 9.93 3.08 20.53
C ARG A 256 9.57 4.43 21.14
N ALA A 257 8.28 4.72 21.29
CA ALA A 257 7.81 5.98 21.89
C ALA A 257 7.86 5.98 23.42
N GLU A 258 7.84 4.80 24.06
CA GLU A 258 7.84 4.66 25.52
C GLU A 258 9.23 4.37 26.11
N GLY A 259 10.23 4.00 25.31
CA GLY A 259 11.59 3.65 25.73
C GLY A 259 12.59 4.83 25.83
N GLY A 260 12.14 6.05 25.61
CA GLY A 260 12.98 7.26 25.50
C GLY A 260 13.03 8.16 26.73
N SER A 261 12.82 7.63 27.96
CA SER A 261 13.05 8.40 29.19
C SER A 261 13.48 7.49 30.34
N THR A 262 14.76 7.21 30.41
CA THR A 262 15.51 7.05 31.68
C THR A 262 16.92 7.58 31.44
#